data_5a7770eb6aa794cfae3257a17dea0754
#
_entry.id   5a7770eb6aa794cfae3257a17dea0754
#
_cell.length_a   1.000
_cell.length_b   1.000
_cell.length_c   1.000
_cell.angle_alpha   90.00
_cell.angle_beta   90.00
_cell.angle_gamma   90.00
#
_symmetry.space_group_name_H-M   'P 1'
#
loop_
_entity.id
_entity.type
_entity.pdbx_description
1 polymer ?
#
loop_
_entity_poly.entity_id
_entity_poly.type
_entity_poly.pdbx_seq_one_letter_code
_entity_poly.pdbx_strand_id
1 'polypeptide(L)'
;MTDKQKGDEVKLLKGKYQSQYFESSKDLLQGLNNVSPSFCLAKWYSVSLHLPTGKTHSCYHPPAHNIPLEELNITPDALHNTQYKKQQRAKMLKGERPKECEFCWALEDQGNISDRAYRSKDVFEPGLIEAAQVEENPKPKYLEVNFNQACNLKCAYCSPHLSTEWHKEVKKHGAYHLDGFKHNDPLWVDNLGINNAPDSPYVQAFWEWFPTVYPTLKTFRMTGGEPLMDKNTFRVFDYIKNNPNNKLNLSITSNCSPPKGQWTKFMTSLKEITDKDAIDHFMLFCSLDSWGPQAEYIRHGLDFDELYKNITQYLSESKNHSLTFIITANLLSLPGWLDYVKNILKLRKTFNTNRQLIWFDTPMLHDPKWMSMKLATPELLKPLQDSIDYMEENKETIHNRFKGFKDFEVDKVRRLYEWASEPLNTTQELTAKKNFDLFFKQHDIRRDTDIQKTFPELITFIEECEVLYNER
;
A
#
# COMPACT_ATOMS: atom_id res chain seq x y z
N MET A 1 -27.55 -20.48 -4.83
CA MET A 1 -28.69 -19.61 -5.21
C MET A 1 -28.87 -19.68 -6.71
N THR A 2 -30.10 -19.81 -7.17
CA THR A 2 -30.42 -19.76 -8.60
C THR A 2 -30.35 -18.30 -9.08
N ASP A 3 -30.17 -18.08 -10.38
CA ASP A 3 -30.13 -16.72 -10.94
C ASP A 3 -31.42 -15.94 -10.66
N LYS A 4 -32.56 -16.63 -10.56
CA LYS A 4 -33.84 -16.06 -10.13
C LYS A 4 -33.81 -15.58 -8.68
N GLN A 5 -33.22 -16.35 -7.76
CA GLN A 5 -33.09 -15.97 -6.35
C GLN A 5 -32.16 -14.74 -6.18
N LYS A 6 -31.06 -14.68 -6.94
CA LYS A 6 -30.20 -13.49 -6.99
C LYS A 6 -30.92 -12.27 -7.53
N GLY A 7 -31.70 -12.44 -8.60
CA GLY A 7 -32.49 -11.36 -9.18
C GLY A 7 -33.57 -10.82 -8.25
N ASP A 8 -34.21 -11.68 -7.48
CA ASP A 8 -35.23 -11.30 -6.50
C ASP A 8 -34.60 -10.63 -5.26
N GLU A 9 -33.44 -11.09 -4.82
CA GLU A 9 -32.67 -10.47 -3.75
C GLU A 9 -32.17 -9.08 -4.14
N VAL A 10 -31.64 -8.93 -5.36
CA VAL A 10 -31.28 -7.63 -5.95
C VAL A 10 -32.48 -6.70 -6.03
N LYS A 11 -33.68 -7.19 -6.39
CA LYS A 11 -34.90 -6.39 -6.42
C LYS A 11 -35.36 -5.95 -5.04
N LEU A 12 -35.35 -6.85 -4.07
CA LEU A 12 -35.72 -6.58 -2.67
C LEU A 12 -34.82 -5.52 -2.05
N LEU A 13 -33.58 -5.52 -2.46
CA LEU A 13 -32.58 -4.62 -1.93
C LEU A 13 -32.46 -3.33 -2.70
N LYS A 14 -33.17 -3.19 -3.82
CA LYS A 14 -33.20 -2.00 -4.65
C LYS A 14 -34.39 -1.14 -4.35
N GLY A 15 -34.58 -0.67 -3.21
CA GLY A 15 -35.39 0.48 -3.03
C GLY A 15 -34.64 1.73 -3.40
N LYS A 16 -35.03 2.83 -2.95
CA LYS A 16 -34.43 4.07 -3.22
C LYS A 16 -33.04 4.14 -2.66
N TYR A 17 -32.09 3.73 -2.75
CA TYR A 17 -30.79 3.51 -2.17
C TYR A 17 -30.68 2.22 -1.46
N GLN A 18 -31.56 1.41 -1.73
CA GLN A 18 -31.72 0.25 -1.03
C GLN A 18 -30.63 -0.62 -1.37
N SER A 19 -29.82 -0.49 -1.06
CA SER A 19 -28.89 -1.03 -0.95
C SER A 19 -28.36 -2.05 -0.91
N GLN A 20 -28.33 -2.16 -1.43
CA GLN A 20 -28.15 -2.71 -1.66
C GLN A 20 -27.21 -3.74 -1.96
N TYR A 21 -27.38 -4.65 -2.80
CA TYR A 21 -26.51 -5.68 -3.32
C TYR A 21 -26.08 -5.25 -4.72
N PHE A 22 -24.78 -4.95 -4.91
CA PHE A 22 -24.25 -4.59 -6.22
C PHE A 22 -23.36 -5.70 -6.73
N GLU A 23 -23.69 -6.27 -7.89
CA GLU A 23 -22.95 -7.38 -8.49
C GLU A 23 -21.57 -6.95 -8.99
N SER A 24 -21.47 -5.72 -9.50
CA SER A 24 -20.23 -5.17 -10.05
C SER A 24 -19.90 -3.80 -9.47
N SER A 25 -18.65 -3.36 -9.65
CA SER A 25 -18.24 -1.99 -9.31
C SER A 25 -18.97 -0.94 -10.16
N LYS A 26 -19.39 -1.32 -11.38
CA LYS A 26 -20.19 -0.44 -12.26
C LYS A 26 -21.59 -0.23 -11.70
N ASP A 27 -22.24 -1.28 -11.20
CA ASP A 27 -23.58 -1.18 -10.61
C ASP A 27 -23.53 -0.35 -9.32
N LEU A 28 -22.50 -0.56 -8.50
CA LEU A 28 -22.28 0.27 -7.31
C LEU A 28 -22.08 1.74 -7.70
N LEU A 29 -21.28 2.03 -8.72
CA LEU A 29 -21.07 3.39 -9.20
C LEU A 29 -22.39 4.07 -9.59
N GLN A 30 -23.28 3.35 -10.27
CA GLN A 30 -24.62 3.83 -10.58
C GLN A 30 -25.43 4.10 -9.32
N GLY A 31 -25.38 3.22 -8.32
CA GLY A 31 -26.01 3.41 -7.01
C GLY A 31 -25.51 4.66 -6.27
N LEU A 32 -24.18 4.89 -6.29
CA LEU A 32 -23.57 6.09 -5.73
C LEU A 32 -24.05 7.35 -6.46
N ASN A 33 -24.13 7.32 -7.79
CA ASN A 33 -24.57 8.43 -8.61
C ASN A 33 -26.05 8.77 -8.41
N ASN A 34 -26.89 7.84 -7.91
CA ASN A 34 -28.26 8.14 -7.51
C ASN A 34 -28.34 9.07 -6.29
N VAL A 35 -27.30 9.11 -5.44
CA VAL A 35 -27.19 10.12 -4.37
C VAL A 35 -26.71 11.44 -4.96
N SER A 36 -25.55 11.40 -5.61
CA SER A 36 -24.99 12.51 -6.36
C SER A 36 -23.86 12.04 -7.27
N PRO A 37 -23.53 12.78 -8.35
CA PRO A 37 -22.47 12.39 -9.28
C PRO A 37 -21.05 12.39 -8.67
N SER A 38 -20.91 12.89 -7.45
CA SER A 38 -19.63 12.93 -6.71
C SER A 38 -19.63 12.14 -5.40
N PHE A 39 -20.74 11.51 -5.04
CA PHE A 39 -20.84 10.75 -3.78
C PHE A 39 -19.90 9.53 -3.76
N CYS A 40 -19.20 9.32 -2.63
CA CYS A 40 -18.21 8.25 -2.45
C CYS A 40 -18.27 7.69 -1.04
N LEU A 41 -18.63 6.41 -0.86
CA LEU A 41 -18.70 5.79 0.47
C LEU A 41 -17.36 5.76 1.22
N ALA A 42 -16.23 5.65 0.49
CA ALA A 42 -14.92 5.69 1.13
C ALA A 42 -14.65 7.02 1.85
N LYS A 43 -15.26 8.14 1.40
CA LYS A 43 -15.15 9.43 2.11
C LYS A 43 -15.82 9.40 3.49
N TRP A 44 -16.82 8.55 3.68
CA TRP A 44 -17.52 8.35 4.95
C TRP A 44 -16.92 7.25 5.80
N TYR A 45 -16.57 6.11 5.18
CA TYR A 45 -16.32 4.88 5.91
C TYR A 45 -14.89 4.35 5.80
N SER A 46 -13.97 5.11 5.16
CA SER A 46 -12.54 4.79 5.15
C SER A 46 -11.72 5.89 5.80
N VAL A 47 -10.69 5.48 6.52
CA VAL A 47 -9.72 6.39 7.12
C VAL A 47 -8.33 5.78 7.16
N SER A 48 -7.33 6.59 6.75
CA SER A 48 -5.92 6.33 6.99
C SER A 48 -5.37 7.41 7.93
N LEU A 49 -4.67 6.98 8.97
CA LEU A 49 -4.11 7.84 10.03
C LEU A 49 -2.59 7.80 9.97
N HIS A 50 -1.97 8.96 9.86
CA HIS A 50 -0.52 9.17 9.98
C HIS A 50 -0.23 9.85 11.31
N LEU A 51 -0.26 9.08 12.40
CA LEU A 51 -0.17 9.63 13.76
C LEU A 51 1.13 10.38 14.04
N PRO A 52 2.32 9.98 13.49
CA PRO A 52 3.55 10.75 13.69
C PRO A 52 3.50 12.18 13.18
N THR A 53 2.68 12.44 12.17
CA THR A 53 2.54 13.78 11.56
C THR A 53 1.18 14.43 11.82
N GLY A 54 0.30 13.75 12.56
CA GLY A 54 -1.04 14.25 12.86
C GLY A 54 -1.91 14.49 11.62
N LYS A 55 -1.81 13.60 10.62
CA LYS A 55 -2.53 13.72 9.35
C LYS A 55 -3.48 12.57 9.10
N THR A 56 -4.52 12.83 8.31
CA THR A 56 -5.53 11.84 7.92
C THR A 56 -5.98 12.03 6.48
N HIS A 57 -6.44 10.95 5.86
CA HIS A 57 -7.17 10.97 4.57
C HIS A 57 -8.18 9.83 4.50
N SER A 58 -9.02 9.80 3.45
CA SER A 58 -10.09 8.80 3.31
C SER A 58 -9.75 7.67 2.33
N CYS A 59 -8.83 7.91 1.41
CA CYS A 59 -8.29 6.91 0.48
C CYS A 59 -6.92 7.39 -0.01
N TYR A 60 -6.24 6.62 -0.87
CA TYR A 60 -4.85 6.88 -1.25
C TYR A 60 -4.64 8.09 -2.18
N HIS A 61 -5.68 8.58 -2.85
CA HIS A 61 -5.56 9.66 -3.82
C HIS A 61 -5.56 11.08 -3.23
N PRO A 62 -6.46 11.42 -2.29
CA PRO A 62 -6.44 12.74 -1.67
C PRO A 62 -5.16 12.95 -0.87
N PRO A 63 -4.56 14.15 -0.93
CA PRO A 63 -3.49 14.52 -0.01
C PRO A 63 -3.95 14.37 1.44
N ALA A 64 -3.06 13.87 2.30
CA ALA A 64 -3.34 13.82 3.72
C ALA A 64 -3.43 15.24 4.28
N HIS A 65 -4.49 15.56 5.03
CA HIS A 65 -4.70 16.83 5.68
C HIS A 65 -4.46 16.73 7.19
N ASN A 66 -4.19 17.85 7.83
CA ASN A 66 -3.94 17.91 9.27
C ASN A 66 -5.19 17.56 10.07
N ILE A 67 -4.99 16.88 11.20
CA ILE A 67 -5.96 16.74 12.27
C ILE A 67 -5.69 17.87 13.26
N PRO A 68 -6.54 18.91 13.33
CA PRO A 68 -6.32 20.01 14.26
C PRO A 68 -6.36 19.55 15.72
N LEU A 69 -5.38 19.95 16.52
CA LEU A 69 -5.35 19.60 17.95
C LEU A 69 -6.54 20.17 18.70
N GLU A 70 -7.06 21.32 18.27
CA GLU A 70 -8.25 21.94 18.84
C GLU A 70 -9.49 21.04 18.67
N GLU A 71 -9.65 20.42 17.50
CA GLU A 71 -10.75 19.47 17.25
C GLU A 71 -10.53 18.18 18.06
N LEU A 72 -9.28 17.71 18.11
CA LEU A 72 -8.90 16.49 18.80
C LEU A 72 -9.11 16.60 20.32
N ASN A 73 -8.85 17.78 20.90
CA ASN A 73 -9.08 18.07 22.32
C ASN A 73 -10.58 18.09 22.69
N ILE A 74 -11.46 18.33 21.72
CA ILE A 74 -12.92 18.27 21.93
C ILE A 74 -13.40 16.82 21.87
N THR A 75 -12.90 16.06 20.88
CA THR A 75 -13.30 14.66 20.69
C THR A 75 -12.24 13.87 19.93
N PRO A 76 -11.88 12.67 20.36
CA PRO A 76 -10.97 11.79 19.64
C PRO A 76 -11.55 11.34 18.28
N ASP A 77 -12.84 11.49 18.06
CA ASP A 77 -13.50 11.19 16.78
C ASP A 77 -13.00 12.11 15.63
N ALA A 78 -12.39 13.25 15.96
CA ALA A 78 -11.70 14.11 15.01
C ALA A 78 -10.56 13.43 14.24
N LEU A 79 -10.04 12.27 14.70
CA LEU A 79 -9.14 11.44 13.92
C LEU A 79 -9.74 11.05 12.54
N HIS A 80 -11.04 10.83 12.50
CA HIS A 80 -11.78 10.50 11.29
C HIS A 80 -12.67 11.62 10.79
N ASN A 81 -13.32 12.36 11.70
CA ASN A 81 -14.39 13.29 11.41
C ASN A 81 -13.97 14.75 11.62
N THR A 82 -12.81 15.15 11.02
CA THR A 82 -12.38 16.56 11.02
C THR A 82 -13.43 17.45 10.35
N GLN A 83 -13.49 18.72 10.72
CA GLN A 83 -14.35 19.72 10.05
C GLN A 83 -14.05 19.79 8.55
N TYR A 84 -12.79 19.64 8.16
CA TYR A 84 -12.41 19.55 6.75
C TYR A 84 -13.13 18.40 6.03
N LYS A 85 -13.08 17.16 6.58
CA LYS A 85 -13.76 16.00 5.98
C LYS A 85 -15.28 16.17 5.93
N LYS A 86 -15.88 16.73 6.98
CA LYS A 86 -17.32 17.04 7.00
C LYS A 86 -17.71 18.00 5.88
N GLN A 87 -16.90 19.04 5.64
CA GLN A 87 -17.12 19.98 4.52
C GLN A 87 -17.01 19.29 3.16
N GLN A 88 -16.02 18.40 2.95
CA GLN A 88 -15.88 17.67 1.70
C GLN A 88 -17.07 16.70 1.47
N ARG A 89 -17.55 16.01 2.52
CA ARG A 89 -18.76 15.17 2.46
C ARG A 89 -19.99 16.02 2.09
N ALA A 90 -20.17 17.18 2.71
CA ALA A 90 -21.28 18.08 2.40
C ALA A 90 -21.26 18.55 0.93
N LYS A 91 -20.08 18.84 0.36
CA LYS A 91 -19.92 19.11 -1.08
C LYS A 91 -20.36 17.94 -1.92
N MET A 92 -19.90 16.72 -1.60
CA MET A 92 -20.26 15.52 -2.34
C MET A 92 -21.77 15.24 -2.32
N LEU A 93 -22.45 15.45 -1.19
CA LEU A 93 -23.92 15.31 -1.13
C LEU A 93 -24.66 16.30 -2.05
N LYS A 94 -24.08 17.47 -2.29
CA LYS A 94 -24.62 18.48 -3.22
C LYS A 94 -24.25 18.23 -4.68
N GLY A 95 -23.48 17.19 -4.97
CA GLY A 95 -22.97 16.89 -6.32
C GLY A 95 -21.73 17.69 -6.72
N GLU A 96 -21.16 18.48 -5.80
CA GLU A 96 -19.91 19.20 -6.04
C GLU A 96 -18.74 18.22 -5.99
N ARG A 97 -17.75 18.40 -6.86
CA ARG A 97 -16.53 17.57 -6.94
C ARG A 97 -15.41 18.17 -6.08
N PRO A 98 -15.05 17.57 -4.91
CA PRO A 98 -13.89 18.02 -4.15
C PRO A 98 -12.61 17.94 -5.00
N LYS A 99 -11.80 19.00 -4.98
CA LYS A 99 -10.55 19.06 -5.73
C LYS A 99 -9.58 17.94 -5.32
N GLU A 100 -9.56 17.58 -4.06
CA GLU A 100 -8.69 16.51 -3.54
C GLU A 100 -8.98 15.12 -4.15
N CYS A 101 -10.14 14.94 -4.80
CA CYS A 101 -10.53 13.69 -5.48
C CYS A 101 -10.38 13.77 -7.01
N GLU A 102 -9.59 14.72 -7.52
CA GLU A 102 -9.40 14.99 -8.96
C GLU A 102 -8.97 13.75 -9.76
N PHE A 103 -8.19 12.86 -9.15
CA PHE A 103 -7.79 11.60 -9.76
C PHE A 103 -9.01 10.78 -10.24
N CYS A 104 -10.02 10.62 -9.39
CA CYS A 104 -11.23 9.88 -9.76
C CYS A 104 -12.03 10.62 -10.83
N TRP A 105 -12.14 11.93 -10.72
CA TRP A 105 -12.88 12.74 -11.69
C TRP A 105 -12.26 12.70 -13.07
N ALA A 106 -10.93 12.76 -13.17
CA ALA A 106 -10.22 12.66 -14.45
C ALA A 106 -10.45 11.34 -15.18
N LEU A 107 -10.55 10.22 -14.45
CA LEU A 107 -10.87 8.91 -15.00
C LEU A 107 -12.33 8.80 -15.43
N GLU A 108 -13.26 9.29 -14.61
CA GLU A 108 -14.70 9.23 -14.90
C GLU A 108 -15.10 10.14 -16.07
N ASP A 109 -14.44 11.29 -16.21
CA ASP A 109 -14.64 12.20 -17.34
C ASP A 109 -14.19 11.58 -18.69
N GLN A 110 -13.31 10.57 -18.64
CA GLN A 110 -12.91 9.75 -19.79
C GLN A 110 -13.79 8.51 -20.00
N GLY A 111 -14.84 8.35 -19.19
CA GLY A 111 -15.75 7.19 -19.26
C GLY A 111 -15.23 5.93 -18.55
N ASN A 112 -14.14 6.03 -17.80
CA ASN A 112 -13.55 4.92 -17.05
C ASN A 112 -14.17 4.76 -15.66
N ILE A 113 -14.07 3.56 -15.08
CA ILE A 113 -14.44 3.32 -13.68
C ILE A 113 -13.26 3.74 -12.81
N SER A 114 -13.51 4.66 -11.87
CA SER A 114 -12.51 5.15 -10.93
C SER A 114 -12.44 4.34 -9.64
N ASP A 115 -11.42 4.61 -8.84
CA ASP A 115 -11.28 4.06 -7.48
C ASP A 115 -12.43 4.44 -6.55
N ARG A 116 -13.23 5.45 -6.88
CA ARG A 116 -14.45 5.78 -6.16
C ARG A 116 -15.40 4.57 -6.08
N ALA A 117 -15.55 3.82 -7.17
CA ALA A 117 -16.37 2.61 -7.19
C ALA A 117 -15.69 1.47 -6.41
N TYR A 118 -14.41 1.20 -6.66
CA TYR A 118 -13.69 0.10 -6.00
C TYR A 118 -13.56 0.30 -4.49
N ARG A 119 -13.14 1.49 -4.05
CA ARG A 119 -13.02 1.80 -2.63
C ARG A 119 -14.36 1.89 -1.90
N SER A 120 -15.41 2.32 -2.59
CA SER A 120 -16.75 2.24 -2.02
C SER A 120 -17.21 0.80 -1.84
N LYS A 121 -16.85 -0.11 -2.75
CA LYS A 121 -17.16 -1.53 -2.65
C LYS A 121 -16.45 -2.21 -1.47
N ASP A 122 -15.21 -1.82 -1.17
CA ASP A 122 -14.43 -2.36 -0.05
C ASP A 122 -15.14 -2.15 1.30
N VAL A 123 -15.82 -1.02 1.46
CA VAL A 123 -16.52 -0.64 2.68
C VAL A 123 -18.04 -0.88 2.64
N PHE A 124 -18.56 -1.26 1.48
CA PHE A 124 -20.00 -1.37 1.28
C PHE A 124 -20.64 -2.44 2.18
N GLU A 125 -21.71 -2.05 2.82
CA GLU A 125 -22.70 -2.90 3.51
C GLU A 125 -24.10 -2.35 3.20
N PRO A 126 -25.16 -3.18 3.23
CA PRO A 126 -26.53 -2.70 3.07
C PRO A 126 -26.88 -1.60 4.07
N GLY A 127 -27.52 -0.55 3.59
CA GLY A 127 -27.96 0.60 4.42
C GLY A 127 -26.91 1.74 4.56
N LEU A 128 -25.63 1.51 4.17
CA LEU A 128 -24.59 2.54 4.36
C LEU A 128 -24.75 3.75 3.41
N ILE A 129 -25.37 3.57 2.24
CA ILE A 129 -25.64 4.69 1.33
C ILE A 129 -26.66 5.64 1.96
N GLU A 130 -27.67 5.11 2.61
CA GLU A 130 -28.70 5.87 3.32
C GLU A 130 -28.12 6.53 4.57
N ALA A 131 -27.40 5.75 5.38
CA ALA A 131 -26.78 6.25 6.61
C ALA A 131 -25.80 7.41 6.32
N ALA A 132 -25.01 7.32 5.26
CA ALA A 132 -24.05 8.35 4.87
C ALA A 132 -24.70 9.72 4.57
N GLN A 133 -25.98 9.76 4.23
CA GLN A 133 -26.69 11.01 3.93
C GLN A 133 -27.15 11.76 5.19
N VAL A 134 -27.22 11.08 6.34
CA VAL A 134 -27.75 11.61 7.58
C VAL A 134 -26.76 11.58 8.74
N GLU A 135 -25.73 10.73 8.69
CA GLU A 135 -24.72 10.62 9.74
C GLU A 135 -23.71 11.76 9.67
N GLU A 136 -23.64 12.56 10.71
CA GLU A 136 -22.63 13.61 10.83
C GLU A 136 -21.23 13.06 11.14
N ASN A 137 -21.16 12.04 12.00
CA ASN A 137 -19.94 11.43 12.49
C ASN A 137 -19.94 9.91 12.22
N PRO A 138 -19.84 9.49 10.94
CA PRO A 138 -19.83 8.08 10.59
C PRO A 138 -18.62 7.35 11.20
N LYS A 139 -18.85 6.13 11.66
CA LYS A 139 -17.76 5.25 12.12
C LYS A 139 -17.15 4.51 10.95
N PRO A 140 -15.81 4.44 10.83
CA PRO A 140 -15.18 3.78 9.71
C PRO A 140 -15.44 2.27 9.68
N LYS A 141 -15.49 1.71 8.47
CA LYS A 141 -15.45 0.27 8.18
C LYS A 141 -14.04 -0.18 7.80
N TYR A 142 -13.26 0.72 7.22
CA TYR A 142 -11.85 0.54 6.91
C TYR A 142 -11.01 1.53 7.70
N LEU A 143 -10.09 1.02 8.49
CA LEU A 143 -9.11 1.81 9.24
C LEU A 143 -7.70 1.36 8.89
N GLU A 144 -6.88 2.29 8.43
CA GLU A 144 -5.43 2.11 8.29
C GLU A 144 -4.70 3.04 9.25
N VAL A 145 -3.66 2.55 9.91
CA VAL A 145 -2.90 3.35 10.87
C VAL A 145 -1.40 3.17 10.71
N ASN A 146 -0.70 4.29 10.71
CA ASN A 146 0.73 4.40 10.92
C ASN A 146 0.97 4.99 12.32
N PHE A 147 1.52 4.20 13.24
CA PHE A 147 1.80 4.64 14.62
C PHE A 147 3.10 5.41 14.75
N ASN A 148 4.15 5.01 14.00
CA ASN A 148 5.43 5.69 14.01
C ASN A 148 6.24 5.40 12.73
N GLN A 149 7.37 6.10 12.57
CA GLN A 149 8.29 5.93 11.44
C GLN A 149 9.45 4.96 11.73
N ALA A 150 9.45 4.24 12.87
CA ALA A 150 10.52 3.29 13.18
C ALA A 150 10.62 2.24 12.07
N CYS A 151 11.79 2.13 11.46
CA CYS A 151 12.09 1.16 10.42
C CYS A 151 13.56 0.81 10.48
N ASN A 152 13.87 -0.48 10.33
CA ASN A 152 15.25 -0.98 10.28
C ASN A 152 15.83 -0.93 8.86
N LEU A 153 15.04 -0.54 7.84
CA LEU A 153 15.49 -0.43 6.44
C LEU A 153 15.53 1.02 5.97
N LYS A 154 16.34 1.26 4.94
CA LYS A 154 16.39 2.52 4.18
C LYS A 154 16.33 2.23 2.69
N CYS A 155 15.15 1.78 2.23
CA CYS A 155 14.89 1.46 0.83
C CYS A 155 15.22 2.65 -0.08
N ALA A 156 15.79 2.41 -1.27
CA ALA A 156 16.33 3.47 -2.13
C ALA A 156 15.29 4.53 -2.53
N TYR A 157 14.04 4.14 -2.69
CA TYR A 157 12.93 5.04 -3.04
C TYR A 157 12.16 5.60 -1.83
N CYS A 158 12.53 5.21 -0.60
CA CYS A 158 11.90 5.69 0.62
C CYS A 158 12.48 7.05 1.05
N SER A 159 12.00 7.58 2.17
CA SER A 159 12.45 8.87 2.68
C SER A 159 12.39 8.95 4.21
N PRO A 160 13.04 9.98 4.80
CA PRO A 160 13.12 10.17 6.25
C PRO A 160 11.78 10.24 6.97
N HIS A 161 10.70 10.64 6.31
CA HIS A 161 9.38 10.72 6.96
C HIS A 161 8.72 9.35 7.19
N LEU A 162 9.28 8.28 6.61
CA LEU A 162 8.79 6.90 6.75
C LEU A 162 9.84 5.95 7.32
N SER A 163 11.10 6.40 7.53
CA SER A 163 12.17 5.54 8.03
C SER A 163 13.15 6.28 8.92
N THR A 164 13.32 5.76 10.15
CA THR A 164 14.34 6.25 11.09
C THR A 164 15.76 6.01 10.59
N GLU A 165 16.02 4.96 9.81
CA GLU A 165 17.34 4.71 9.21
C GLU A 165 17.68 5.73 8.12
N TRP A 166 16.69 6.14 7.31
CA TRP A 166 16.84 7.28 6.41
C TRP A 166 17.11 8.57 7.14
N HIS A 167 16.39 8.83 8.24
CA HIS A 167 16.60 10.02 9.07
C HIS A 167 18.03 10.07 9.63
N LYS A 168 18.55 8.94 10.13
CA LYS A 168 19.94 8.82 10.61
C LYS A 168 20.96 9.08 9.48
N GLU A 169 20.70 8.53 8.28
CA GLU A 169 21.59 8.72 7.13
C GLU A 169 21.66 10.20 6.73
N VAL A 170 20.51 10.87 6.62
CA VAL A 170 20.44 12.30 6.29
C VAL A 170 21.11 13.16 7.35
N LYS A 171 20.95 12.85 8.64
CA LYS A 171 21.66 13.55 9.72
C LYS A 171 23.18 13.37 9.64
N LYS A 172 23.65 12.21 9.22
CA LYS A 172 25.08 11.89 9.15
C LYS A 172 25.74 12.49 7.91
N HIS A 173 25.08 12.43 6.76
CA HIS A 173 25.67 12.72 5.47
C HIS A 173 25.10 13.98 4.77
N GLY A 174 24.03 14.57 5.30
CA GLY A 174 23.30 15.65 4.65
C GLY A 174 22.40 15.15 3.51
N ALA A 175 21.87 16.10 2.73
CA ALA A 175 21.06 15.83 1.57
C ALA A 175 21.79 15.04 0.48
N TYR A 176 21.05 14.40 -0.42
CA TYR A 176 21.58 13.98 -1.71
C TYR A 176 21.56 15.17 -2.67
N HIS A 177 22.71 15.48 -3.27
CA HIS A 177 22.84 16.56 -4.23
C HIS A 177 22.51 16.06 -5.63
N LEU A 178 21.41 16.53 -6.17
CA LEU A 178 20.90 16.16 -7.48
C LEU A 178 20.92 17.35 -8.44
N ASP A 179 20.53 17.14 -9.70
CA ASP A 179 20.54 18.20 -10.70
C ASP A 179 19.44 19.24 -10.40
N GLY A 180 19.87 20.40 -9.89
CA GLY A 180 19.01 21.53 -9.56
C GLY A 180 18.30 21.48 -8.20
N PHE A 181 18.45 20.43 -7.39
CA PHE A 181 17.83 20.37 -6.07
C PHE A 181 18.56 19.44 -5.08
N LYS A 182 18.18 19.55 -3.81
CA LYS A 182 18.63 18.67 -2.73
C LYS A 182 17.53 17.70 -2.35
N HIS A 183 17.76 16.41 -2.56
CA HIS A 183 16.82 15.37 -2.12
C HIS A 183 17.04 15.02 -0.65
N ASN A 184 15.96 14.91 0.10
CA ASN A 184 15.98 14.68 1.54
C ASN A 184 16.82 15.73 2.29
N ASP A 185 16.57 17.02 2.03
CA ASP A 185 17.25 18.11 2.73
C ASP A 185 16.97 18.02 4.24
N PRO A 186 18.00 18.06 5.12
CA PRO A 186 17.81 18.06 6.57
C PRO A 186 16.83 19.11 7.07
N LEU A 187 16.82 20.32 6.50
CA LEU A 187 15.88 21.36 6.88
C LEU A 187 14.43 20.98 6.56
N TRP A 188 14.19 20.30 5.43
CA TRP A 188 12.87 19.79 5.11
C TRP A 188 12.46 18.69 6.11
N VAL A 189 13.38 17.78 6.45
CA VAL A 189 13.14 16.69 7.40
C VAL A 189 12.76 17.22 8.78
N ASP A 190 13.49 18.22 9.27
CA ASP A 190 13.23 18.84 10.57
C ASP A 190 11.88 19.57 10.64
N ASN A 191 11.41 20.09 9.48
CA ASN A 191 10.13 20.77 9.37
C ASN A 191 8.92 19.82 9.18
N LEU A 192 9.13 18.49 9.08
CA LEU A 192 8.02 17.52 8.95
C LEU A 192 7.17 17.41 10.23
N GLY A 193 7.64 17.92 11.36
CA GLY A 193 6.92 17.88 12.62
C GLY A 193 6.66 16.45 13.14
N ILE A 194 7.57 15.52 12.86
CA ILE A 194 7.41 14.11 13.20
C ILE A 194 7.51 13.93 14.72
N ASN A 195 6.45 13.37 15.30
CA ASN A 195 6.39 13.03 16.71
C ASN A 195 6.17 11.52 16.88
N ASN A 196 7.24 10.79 17.21
CA ASN A 196 7.20 9.35 17.50
C ASN A 196 7.02 9.07 19.01
N ALA A 197 6.73 10.06 19.83
CA ALA A 197 6.53 9.85 21.27
C ALA A 197 5.34 8.90 21.50
N PRO A 198 5.50 7.90 22.37
CA PRO A 198 4.44 6.94 22.66
C PRO A 198 3.18 7.56 23.26
N ASP A 199 3.32 8.74 23.82
CA ASP A 199 2.30 9.57 24.46
C ASP A 199 1.94 10.80 23.61
N SER A 200 2.23 10.77 22.31
CA SER A 200 1.79 11.85 21.43
C SER A 200 0.27 12.01 21.48
N PRO A 201 -0.26 13.23 21.36
CA PRO A 201 -1.71 13.48 21.50
C PRO A 201 -2.52 12.65 20.49
N TYR A 202 -1.97 12.37 19.30
CA TYR A 202 -2.64 11.57 18.28
C TYR A 202 -2.69 10.08 18.65
N VAL A 203 -1.64 9.53 19.29
CA VAL A 203 -1.61 8.15 19.77
C VAL A 203 -2.54 7.99 20.97
N GLN A 204 -2.58 8.97 21.89
CA GLN A 204 -3.52 8.97 23.01
C GLN A 204 -4.97 8.99 22.51
N ALA A 205 -5.30 9.92 21.64
CA ALA A 205 -6.63 10.01 21.03
C ALA A 205 -7.00 8.72 20.26
N PHE A 206 -6.05 8.09 19.57
CA PHE A 206 -6.31 6.80 18.92
C PHE A 206 -6.78 5.75 19.92
N TRP A 207 -6.13 5.61 21.06
CA TRP A 207 -6.49 4.59 22.05
C TRP A 207 -7.78 4.90 22.82
N GLU A 208 -8.19 6.17 22.91
CA GLU A 208 -9.50 6.56 23.41
C GLU A 208 -10.60 6.27 22.38
N TRP A 209 -10.32 6.52 21.10
CA TRP A 209 -11.26 6.35 20.01
C TRP A 209 -11.43 4.90 19.55
N PHE A 210 -10.34 4.14 19.47
CA PHE A 210 -10.29 2.80 18.90
C PHE A 210 -11.35 1.84 19.47
N PRO A 211 -11.58 1.76 20.80
CA PRO A 211 -12.65 0.93 21.37
C PRO A 211 -14.05 1.28 20.85
N THR A 212 -14.29 2.51 20.49
CA THR A 212 -15.61 2.98 20.03
C THR A 212 -15.90 2.61 18.57
N VAL A 213 -14.86 2.45 17.74
CA VAL A 213 -14.98 2.12 16.31
C VAL A 213 -14.65 0.68 16.01
N TYR A 214 -13.84 0.02 16.82
CA TYR A 214 -13.42 -1.35 16.62
C TYR A 214 -14.57 -2.35 16.33
N PRO A 215 -15.73 -2.31 17.04
CA PRO A 215 -16.83 -3.21 16.76
C PRO A 215 -17.47 -3.02 15.38
N THR A 216 -17.24 -1.85 14.73
CA THR A 216 -17.81 -1.54 13.41
C THR A 216 -16.85 -1.83 12.26
N LEU A 217 -15.57 -2.10 12.56
CA LEU A 217 -14.54 -2.32 11.55
C LEU A 217 -14.75 -3.64 10.81
N LYS A 218 -14.66 -3.55 9.49
CA LYS A 218 -14.56 -4.66 8.57
C LYS A 218 -13.11 -4.98 8.24
N THR A 219 -12.29 -3.95 8.10
CA THR A 219 -10.86 -4.06 7.81
C THR A 219 -10.06 -3.14 8.72
N PHE A 220 -9.02 -3.69 9.34
CA PHE A 220 -8.03 -2.92 10.07
C PHE A 220 -6.63 -3.24 9.55
N ARG A 221 -5.89 -2.22 9.13
CA ARG A 221 -4.55 -2.34 8.57
C ARG A 221 -3.55 -1.51 9.35
N MET A 222 -2.42 -2.11 9.69
CA MET A 222 -1.27 -1.42 10.29
C MET A 222 -0.16 -1.26 9.26
N THR A 223 0.32 -0.03 9.11
CA THR A 223 1.37 0.37 8.17
C THR A 223 2.38 1.28 8.87
N GLY A 224 3.27 1.92 8.13
CA GLY A 224 4.18 2.93 8.66
C GLY A 224 5.61 2.68 8.23
N GLY A 225 6.56 2.82 9.15
CA GLY A 225 7.94 2.38 8.96
C GLY A 225 7.99 0.85 8.87
N GLU A 226 8.25 0.19 10.00
CA GLU A 226 8.08 -1.25 10.16
C GLU A 226 7.14 -1.49 11.37
N PRO A 227 5.88 -1.89 11.14
CA PRO A 227 4.90 -2.05 12.22
C PRO A 227 5.33 -3.05 13.30
N LEU A 228 6.11 -4.07 12.95
CA LEU A 228 6.59 -5.05 13.92
C LEU A 228 7.63 -4.49 14.89
N MET A 229 8.13 -3.26 14.66
CA MET A 229 8.98 -2.54 15.60
C MET A 229 8.17 -1.66 16.58
N ASP A 230 6.86 -1.50 16.36
CA ASP A 230 6.02 -0.63 17.18
C ASP A 230 5.29 -1.40 18.29
N LYS A 231 5.41 -0.92 19.52
CA LYS A 231 4.69 -1.50 20.65
C LYS A 231 3.15 -1.35 20.54
N ASN A 232 2.65 -0.33 19.84
CA ASN A 232 1.22 -0.16 19.62
C ASN A 232 0.66 -1.25 18.70
N THR A 233 1.44 -1.76 17.74
CA THR A 233 1.06 -2.94 16.94
C THR A 233 0.73 -4.12 17.86
N PHE A 234 1.58 -4.42 18.83
CA PHE A 234 1.34 -5.51 19.77
C PHE A 234 0.21 -5.21 20.77
N ARG A 235 0.05 -3.95 21.16
CA ARG A 235 -1.12 -3.52 21.95
C ARG A 235 -2.43 -3.75 21.19
N VAL A 236 -2.44 -3.63 19.87
CA VAL A 236 -3.60 -3.99 19.03
C VAL A 236 -3.87 -5.50 19.10
N PHE A 237 -2.85 -6.35 19.00
CA PHE A 237 -3.02 -7.80 19.15
C PHE A 237 -3.61 -8.15 20.52
N ASP A 238 -3.08 -7.56 21.60
CA ASP A 238 -3.59 -7.76 22.96
C ASP A 238 -5.04 -7.29 23.10
N TYR A 239 -5.39 -6.16 22.47
CA TYR A 239 -6.76 -5.66 22.47
C TYR A 239 -7.70 -6.64 21.75
N ILE A 240 -7.34 -7.11 20.55
CA ILE A 240 -8.14 -8.08 19.77
C ILE A 240 -8.30 -9.39 20.54
N LYS A 241 -7.23 -9.89 21.16
CA LYS A 241 -7.25 -11.11 22.00
C LYS A 241 -8.29 -11.05 23.12
N ASN A 242 -8.48 -9.86 23.70
CA ASN A 242 -9.42 -9.61 24.79
C ASN A 242 -10.82 -9.16 24.31
N ASN A 243 -10.94 -8.72 23.06
CA ASN A 243 -12.18 -8.26 22.45
C ASN A 243 -12.36 -8.89 21.06
N PRO A 244 -12.68 -10.18 20.96
CA PRO A 244 -12.80 -10.86 19.68
C PRO A 244 -13.82 -10.22 18.74
N ASN A 245 -13.46 -10.08 17.45
CA ASN A 245 -14.33 -9.66 16.38
C ASN A 245 -14.13 -10.57 15.16
N ASN A 246 -14.86 -11.66 15.10
CA ASN A 246 -14.76 -12.70 14.08
C ASN A 246 -15.22 -12.26 12.67
N LYS A 247 -15.49 -10.96 12.46
CA LYS A 247 -15.75 -10.36 11.15
C LYS A 247 -14.62 -9.44 10.68
N LEU A 248 -13.60 -9.25 11.52
CA LEU A 248 -12.50 -8.35 11.24
C LEU A 248 -11.47 -9.00 10.32
N ASN A 249 -11.17 -8.35 9.21
CA ASN A 249 -9.99 -8.61 8.40
C ASN A 249 -8.84 -7.76 8.94
N LEU A 250 -7.87 -8.40 9.58
CA LEU A 250 -6.67 -7.72 10.11
C LEU A 250 -5.52 -7.83 9.11
N SER A 251 -4.78 -6.76 8.92
CA SER A 251 -3.61 -6.81 8.04
C SER A 251 -2.44 -5.96 8.54
N ILE A 252 -1.24 -6.37 8.17
CA ILE A 252 0.01 -5.65 8.43
C ILE A 252 0.82 -5.56 7.14
N THR A 253 1.39 -4.39 6.87
CA THR A 253 2.41 -4.23 5.83
C THR A 253 3.78 -4.21 6.48
N SER A 254 4.58 -5.24 6.23
CA SER A 254 5.89 -5.45 6.85
C SER A 254 6.97 -5.68 5.80
N ASN A 255 8.21 -5.36 6.14
CA ASN A 255 9.39 -5.79 5.40
C ASN A 255 9.75 -7.27 5.65
N CYS A 256 9.05 -7.93 6.57
CA CYS A 256 9.22 -9.34 6.97
C CYS A 256 10.64 -9.71 7.45
N SER A 257 11.51 -8.73 7.68
CA SER A 257 12.84 -8.89 8.27
C SER A 257 13.06 -7.87 9.41
N PRO A 258 12.16 -7.86 10.42
CA PRO A 258 12.30 -6.95 11.55
C PRO A 258 13.48 -7.37 12.44
N PRO A 259 13.95 -6.48 13.36
CA PRO A 259 14.98 -6.83 14.30
C PRO A 259 14.70 -8.12 15.08
N LYS A 260 15.79 -8.79 15.49
CA LYS A 260 15.76 -10.09 16.17
C LYS A 260 14.72 -10.13 17.31
N GLY A 261 13.92 -11.18 17.35
CA GLY A 261 12.88 -11.43 18.35
C GLY A 261 11.51 -10.82 18.02
N GLN A 262 11.44 -9.78 17.17
CA GLN A 262 10.15 -9.16 16.82
C GLN A 262 9.28 -10.08 15.96
N TRP A 263 9.89 -10.84 15.04
CA TRP A 263 9.16 -11.83 14.25
C TRP A 263 8.53 -12.92 15.11
N THR A 264 9.31 -13.48 16.05
CA THR A 264 8.80 -14.51 16.99
C THR A 264 7.64 -13.97 17.82
N LYS A 265 7.76 -12.73 18.31
CA LYS A 265 6.69 -12.06 19.05
C LYS A 265 5.43 -11.91 18.20
N PHE A 266 5.59 -11.49 16.94
CA PHE A 266 4.48 -11.38 15.98
C PHE A 266 3.79 -12.73 15.76
N MET A 267 4.55 -13.79 15.45
CA MET A 267 3.98 -15.13 15.22
C MET A 267 3.24 -15.66 16.45
N THR A 268 3.78 -15.40 17.66
CA THR A 268 3.10 -15.76 18.91
C THR A 268 1.78 -15.00 19.08
N SER A 269 1.80 -13.65 18.89
CA SER A 269 0.60 -12.82 19.01
C SER A 269 -0.45 -13.19 17.98
N LEU A 270 -0.05 -13.46 16.74
CA LEU A 270 -0.94 -13.88 15.67
C LEU A 270 -1.61 -15.23 16.00
N LYS A 271 -0.80 -16.19 16.46
CA LYS A 271 -1.30 -17.50 16.88
C LYS A 271 -2.35 -17.39 18.00
N GLU A 272 -2.09 -16.54 19.00
CA GLU A 272 -3.01 -16.32 20.12
C GLU A 272 -4.40 -15.81 19.69
N ILE A 273 -4.47 -14.91 18.71
CA ILE A 273 -5.76 -14.38 18.21
C ILE A 273 -6.43 -15.33 17.23
N THR A 274 -5.66 -16.07 16.41
CA THR A 274 -6.23 -17.02 15.44
C THR A 274 -6.68 -18.34 16.09
N ASP A 275 -6.02 -18.81 17.14
CA ASP A 275 -6.45 -19.97 17.90
C ASP A 275 -7.75 -19.73 18.69
N LYS A 276 -8.08 -18.46 18.96
CA LYS A 276 -9.33 -18.03 19.60
C LYS A 276 -10.43 -17.63 18.62
N ASP A 277 -10.20 -17.76 17.31
CA ASP A 277 -11.10 -17.24 16.26
C ASP A 277 -11.49 -15.76 16.51
N ALA A 278 -10.52 -14.97 17.01
CA ALA A 278 -10.75 -13.57 17.39
C ALA A 278 -10.81 -12.61 16.19
N ILE A 279 -10.48 -13.08 14.99
CA ILE A 279 -10.58 -12.37 13.72
C ILE A 279 -11.11 -13.31 12.63
N ASP A 280 -11.65 -12.75 11.52
CA ASP A 280 -12.05 -13.53 10.36
C ASP A 280 -10.83 -14.00 9.55
N HIS A 281 -9.97 -13.05 9.20
CA HIS A 281 -8.82 -13.31 8.33
C HIS A 281 -7.63 -12.42 8.68
N PHE A 282 -6.42 -12.94 8.49
CA PHE A 282 -5.18 -12.17 8.59
C PHE A 282 -4.47 -12.09 7.23
N MET A 283 -4.13 -10.86 6.80
CA MET A 283 -3.37 -10.60 5.58
C MET A 283 -2.00 -10.02 5.93
N LEU A 284 -0.94 -10.73 5.59
CA LEU A 284 0.42 -10.18 5.62
C LEU A 284 0.77 -9.58 4.26
N PHE A 285 0.99 -8.28 4.22
CA PHE A 285 1.59 -7.63 3.06
C PHE A 285 3.10 -7.61 3.23
N CYS A 286 3.81 -8.41 2.45
CA CYS A 286 5.26 -8.48 2.45
C CYS A 286 5.82 -7.53 1.39
N SER A 287 6.56 -6.53 1.83
CA SER A 287 7.19 -5.56 0.93
C SER A 287 8.50 -6.13 0.36
N LEU A 288 8.52 -6.50 -0.92
CA LEU A 288 9.67 -7.09 -1.58
C LEU A 288 9.66 -6.75 -3.08
N ASP A 289 10.71 -6.10 -3.60
CA ASP A 289 10.70 -5.52 -4.96
C ASP A 289 11.51 -6.34 -5.97
N SER A 290 12.36 -7.23 -5.52
CA SER A 290 13.16 -8.16 -6.31
C SER A 290 13.50 -9.39 -5.47
N TRP A 291 14.40 -10.26 -5.91
CA TRP A 291 14.78 -11.48 -5.22
C TRP A 291 16.26 -11.50 -4.87
N GLY A 292 16.64 -12.04 -3.70
CA GLY A 292 18.02 -12.18 -3.27
C GLY A 292 18.78 -10.86 -3.15
N PRO A 293 20.06 -10.79 -3.60
CA PRO A 293 20.94 -9.62 -3.44
C PRO A 293 20.37 -8.32 -4.04
N GLN A 294 19.60 -8.41 -5.13
CA GLN A 294 18.94 -7.25 -5.72
C GLN A 294 17.88 -6.65 -4.78
N ALA A 295 17.14 -7.50 -4.07
CA ALA A 295 16.19 -7.05 -3.06
C ALA A 295 16.89 -6.34 -1.88
N GLU A 296 18.03 -6.87 -1.43
CA GLU A 296 18.85 -6.29 -0.36
C GLU A 296 19.43 -4.93 -0.74
N TYR A 297 19.84 -4.76 -2.00
CA TYR A 297 20.30 -3.47 -2.51
C TYR A 297 19.18 -2.43 -2.52
N ILE A 298 18.03 -2.77 -3.13
CA ILE A 298 16.87 -1.85 -3.21
C ILE A 298 16.39 -1.49 -1.80
N ARG A 299 16.35 -2.47 -0.90
CA ARG A 299 15.87 -2.34 0.48
C ARG A 299 17.02 -2.42 1.48
N HIS A 300 17.99 -1.53 1.36
CA HIS A 300 19.21 -1.57 2.17
C HIS A 300 18.92 -1.79 3.66
N GLY A 301 19.57 -2.81 4.22
CA GLY A 301 19.34 -3.32 5.57
C GLY A 301 18.43 -4.56 5.64
N LEU A 302 17.87 -4.99 4.50
CA LEU A 302 17.16 -6.26 4.39
C LEU A 302 18.15 -7.42 4.49
N ASP A 303 17.79 -8.44 5.26
CA ASP A 303 18.36 -9.79 5.23
C ASP A 303 17.35 -10.67 4.48
N PHE A 304 17.67 -11.05 3.25
CA PHE A 304 16.76 -11.80 2.38
C PHE A 304 16.53 -13.22 2.89
N ASP A 305 17.54 -13.86 3.43
CA ASP A 305 17.42 -15.23 3.94
C ASP A 305 16.51 -15.27 5.18
N GLU A 306 16.65 -14.29 6.08
CA GLU A 306 15.75 -14.16 7.22
C GLU A 306 14.31 -13.82 6.78
N LEU A 307 14.12 -12.92 5.79
CA LEU A 307 12.80 -12.67 5.20
C LEU A 307 12.19 -13.95 4.65
N TYR A 308 12.93 -14.70 3.84
CA TYR A 308 12.43 -15.93 3.20
C TYR A 308 12.05 -16.99 4.24
N LYS A 309 12.87 -17.17 5.26
CA LYS A 309 12.58 -18.05 6.40
C LYS A 309 11.30 -17.60 7.13
N ASN A 310 11.17 -16.30 7.41
CA ASN A 310 10.02 -15.74 8.11
C ASN A 310 8.72 -15.92 7.32
N ILE A 311 8.68 -15.63 6.03
CA ILE A 311 7.48 -15.84 5.20
C ILE A 311 7.12 -17.33 5.06
N THR A 312 8.10 -18.22 4.98
CA THR A 312 7.83 -19.66 4.90
C THR A 312 7.30 -20.21 6.22
N GLN A 313 7.81 -19.73 7.35
CA GLN A 313 7.24 -20.03 8.67
C GLN A 313 5.78 -19.54 8.76
N TYR A 314 5.51 -18.29 8.38
CA TYR A 314 4.16 -17.72 8.38
C TYR A 314 3.19 -18.55 7.54
N LEU A 315 3.59 -18.93 6.32
CA LEU A 315 2.75 -19.73 5.42
C LEU A 315 2.48 -21.14 5.95
N SER A 316 3.40 -21.71 6.72
CA SER A 316 3.31 -23.06 7.26
C SER A 316 2.49 -23.14 8.56
N GLU A 317 2.63 -22.14 9.44
CA GLU A 317 2.16 -22.21 10.83
C GLU A 317 0.87 -21.43 11.08
N SER A 318 0.54 -20.44 10.23
CA SER A 318 -0.61 -19.58 10.46
C SER A 318 -1.93 -20.19 9.99
N LYS A 319 -3.02 -19.82 10.67
CA LYS A 319 -4.39 -20.20 10.31
C LYS A 319 -5.13 -18.98 9.75
N ASN A 320 -6.16 -19.23 8.93
CA ASN A 320 -7.02 -18.17 8.35
C ASN A 320 -6.23 -16.97 7.83
N HIS A 321 -5.21 -17.23 7.02
CA HIS A 321 -4.22 -16.23 6.59
C HIS A 321 -4.04 -16.20 5.08
N SER A 322 -3.41 -15.13 4.60
CA SER A 322 -2.85 -15.03 3.27
C SER A 322 -1.65 -14.08 3.25
N LEU A 323 -0.82 -14.19 2.23
CA LEU A 323 0.35 -13.38 1.97
C LEU A 323 0.16 -12.64 0.66
N THR A 324 0.38 -11.34 0.65
CA THR A 324 0.48 -10.54 -0.58
C THR A 324 1.86 -9.90 -0.67
N PHE A 325 2.62 -10.24 -1.69
CA PHE A 325 3.84 -9.51 -1.98
C PHE A 325 3.48 -8.14 -2.57
N ILE A 326 4.03 -7.06 -1.99
CA ILE A 326 3.94 -5.71 -2.55
C ILE A 326 5.26 -5.40 -3.23
N ILE A 327 5.21 -5.33 -4.55
CA ILE A 327 6.35 -5.03 -5.42
C ILE A 327 6.23 -3.58 -5.82
N THR A 328 6.96 -2.68 -5.16
CA THR A 328 7.03 -1.28 -5.60
C THR A 328 7.82 -1.24 -6.91
N ALA A 329 7.07 -1.29 -8.03
CA ALA A 329 7.62 -1.46 -9.36
C ALA A 329 8.48 -0.24 -9.75
N ASN A 330 9.79 -0.46 -9.84
CA ASN A 330 10.80 0.55 -10.11
C ASN A 330 11.87 0.01 -11.07
N LEU A 331 12.73 0.87 -11.61
CA LEU A 331 13.74 0.52 -12.59
C LEU A 331 14.65 -0.65 -12.13
N LEU A 332 15.05 -0.66 -10.85
CA LEU A 332 15.92 -1.70 -10.30
C LEU A 332 15.20 -3.04 -10.08
N SER A 333 13.87 -3.07 -10.09
CA SER A 333 13.12 -4.32 -9.98
C SER A 333 13.00 -5.08 -11.32
N LEU A 334 13.28 -4.42 -12.47
CA LEU A 334 13.13 -5.00 -13.79
C LEU A 334 14.02 -6.24 -14.05
N PRO A 335 15.33 -6.21 -13.76
CA PRO A 335 16.19 -7.34 -14.07
C PRO A 335 15.75 -8.65 -13.41
N GLY A 336 15.30 -8.58 -12.16
CA GLY A 336 14.86 -9.73 -11.38
C GLY A 336 13.39 -10.14 -11.57
N TRP A 337 12.63 -9.49 -12.46
CA TRP A 337 11.18 -9.67 -12.53
C TRP A 337 10.74 -11.09 -12.90
N LEU A 338 11.38 -11.69 -13.89
CA LEU A 338 11.08 -13.07 -14.31
C LEU A 338 11.36 -14.08 -13.19
N ASP A 339 12.48 -13.93 -12.49
CA ASP A 339 12.80 -14.81 -11.37
C ASP A 339 11.85 -14.60 -10.20
N TYR A 340 11.38 -13.37 -9.99
CA TYR A 340 10.38 -13.07 -8.99
C TYR A 340 9.08 -13.85 -9.24
N VAL A 341 8.49 -13.79 -10.43
CA VAL A 341 7.24 -14.50 -10.73
C VAL A 341 7.43 -16.01 -10.71
N LYS A 342 8.60 -16.54 -11.11
CA LYS A 342 8.95 -17.96 -10.98
C LYS A 342 8.95 -18.41 -9.51
N ASN A 343 9.51 -17.59 -8.62
CA ASN A 343 9.54 -17.88 -7.19
C ASN A 343 8.15 -17.77 -6.55
N ILE A 344 7.31 -16.82 -6.95
CA ILE A 344 5.89 -16.79 -6.53
C ILE A 344 5.21 -18.10 -6.92
N LEU A 345 5.39 -18.57 -8.15
CA LEU A 345 4.78 -19.84 -8.60
C LEU A 345 5.29 -21.04 -7.79
N LYS A 346 6.60 -21.08 -7.48
CA LYS A 346 7.20 -22.12 -6.63
C LYS A 346 6.57 -22.12 -5.23
N LEU A 347 6.43 -20.96 -4.61
CA LEU A 347 5.77 -20.82 -3.30
C LEU A 347 4.30 -21.27 -3.37
N ARG A 348 3.55 -20.90 -4.43
CA ARG A 348 2.17 -21.36 -4.64
C ARG A 348 2.08 -22.87 -4.76
N LYS A 349 2.97 -23.50 -5.51
CA LYS A 349 3.02 -24.96 -5.65
C LYS A 349 3.27 -25.66 -4.31
N THR A 350 3.99 -25.01 -3.41
CA THR A 350 4.31 -25.54 -2.08
C THR A 350 3.18 -25.32 -1.09
N PHE A 351 2.62 -24.12 -1.00
CA PHE A 351 1.75 -23.71 0.09
C PHE A 351 0.26 -23.59 -0.28
N ASN A 352 -0.09 -23.32 -1.55
CA ASN A 352 -1.49 -23.27 -1.98
C ASN A 352 -2.02 -24.70 -2.21
N THR A 353 -2.54 -25.32 -1.18
CA THR A 353 -3.05 -26.70 -1.27
C THR A 353 -4.52 -26.74 -1.69
N ASN A 354 -5.39 -26.12 -0.92
CA ASN A 354 -6.86 -26.15 -1.07
C ASN A 354 -7.47 -24.76 -1.23
N ARG A 355 -6.68 -23.69 -1.14
CA ARG A 355 -7.08 -22.29 -1.32
C ARG A 355 -5.93 -21.44 -1.81
N GLN A 356 -6.26 -20.25 -2.34
CA GLN A 356 -5.27 -19.25 -2.71
C GLN A 356 -4.76 -18.54 -1.44
N LEU A 357 -3.48 -18.74 -1.12
CA LEU A 357 -2.82 -18.09 0.03
C LEU A 357 -1.93 -16.94 -0.41
N ILE A 358 -1.28 -17.08 -1.56
CA ILE A 358 -0.21 -16.19 -2.01
C ILE A 358 -0.68 -15.35 -3.17
N TRP A 359 -0.58 -14.03 -3.01
CA TRP A 359 -0.92 -13.00 -3.98
C TRP A 359 0.26 -12.08 -4.22
N PHE A 360 0.20 -11.24 -5.23
CA PHE A 360 1.11 -10.12 -5.40
C PHE A 360 0.39 -8.88 -5.94
N ASP A 361 0.95 -7.72 -5.63
CA ASP A 361 0.51 -6.43 -6.14
C ASP A 361 1.69 -5.59 -6.59
N THR A 362 1.49 -4.76 -7.61
CA THR A 362 2.55 -4.06 -8.33
C THR A 362 2.29 -2.56 -8.40
N PRO A 363 2.28 -1.85 -7.26
CA PRO A 363 2.17 -0.40 -7.28
C PRO A 363 3.32 0.21 -8.07
N MET A 364 2.98 1.10 -9.01
CA MET A 364 3.94 1.80 -9.85
C MET A 364 4.64 2.90 -9.06
N LEU A 365 5.97 2.95 -9.11
CA LEU A 365 6.74 4.04 -8.51
C LEU A 365 6.69 5.27 -9.39
N HIS A 366 5.97 6.30 -8.96
CA HIS A 366 5.89 7.59 -9.66
C HIS A 366 6.94 8.60 -9.20
N ASP A 367 7.41 8.46 -7.97
CA ASP A 367 8.42 9.33 -7.37
C ASP A 367 9.27 8.53 -6.36
N PRO A 368 10.60 8.64 -6.39
CA PRO A 368 11.42 9.56 -7.19
C PRO A 368 11.49 9.15 -8.68
N LYS A 369 11.42 10.15 -9.57
CA LYS A 369 11.34 9.91 -11.02
C LYS A 369 12.56 9.21 -11.61
N TRP A 370 13.74 9.41 -11.02
CA TRP A 370 14.97 8.71 -11.44
C TRP A 370 14.99 7.20 -11.15
N MET A 371 14.01 6.69 -10.43
CA MET A 371 13.81 5.25 -10.25
C MET A 371 12.59 4.72 -11.01
N SER A 372 11.91 5.54 -11.81
CA SER A 372 10.74 5.11 -12.57
C SER A 372 11.11 4.10 -13.64
N MET A 373 10.30 3.05 -13.81
CA MET A 373 10.43 2.09 -14.92
C MET A 373 10.31 2.75 -16.31
N LYS A 374 9.73 3.94 -16.42
CA LYS A 374 9.63 4.69 -17.68
C LYS A 374 10.98 5.15 -18.24
N LEU A 375 12.07 4.99 -17.49
CA LEU A 375 13.44 5.20 -17.94
C LEU A 375 14.05 3.98 -18.64
N ALA A 376 13.36 2.83 -18.57
CA ALA A 376 13.87 1.59 -19.10
C ALA A 376 13.96 1.61 -20.63
N THR A 377 15.07 1.06 -21.16
CA THR A 377 15.20 0.76 -22.59
C THR A 377 14.36 -0.48 -22.92
N PRO A 378 14.08 -0.76 -24.21
CA PRO A 378 13.37 -1.97 -24.62
C PRO A 378 14.04 -3.26 -24.09
N GLU A 379 15.38 -3.30 -24.03
CA GLU A 379 16.14 -4.43 -23.50
C GLU A 379 15.88 -4.65 -22.02
N LEU A 380 15.79 -3.57 -21.24
CA LEU A 380 15.49 -3.61 -19.81
C LEU A 380 14.04 -3.98 -19.52
N LEU A 381 13.12 -3.77 -20.46
CA LEU A 381 11.73 -4.21 -20.35
C LEU A 381 11.52 -5.69 -20.70
N LYS A 382 12.50 -6.33 -21.32
CA LYS A 382 12.40 -7.74 -21.75
C LYS A 382 12.07 -8.70 -20.61
N PRO A 383 12.69 -8.66 -19.41
CA PRO A 383 12.31 -9.54 -18.30
C PRO A 383 10.85 -9.41 -17.89
N LEU A 384 10.27 -8.23 -18.03
CA LEU A 384 8.85 -8.00 -17.75
C LEU A 384 7.96 -8.66 -18.82
N GLN A 385 8.32 -8.56 -20.10
CA GLN A 385 7.63 -9.26 -21.19
C GLN A 385 7.75 -10.77 -21.03
N ASP A 386 8.97 -11.29 -20.80
CA ASP A 386 9.22 -12.72 -20.55
C ASP A 386 8.39 -13.24 -19.35
N SER A 387 8.14 -12.37 -18.36
CA SER A 387 7.30 -12.71 -17.22
C SER A 387 5.81 -12.84 -17.61
N ILE A 388 5.32 -11.98 -18.51
CA ILE A 388 3.95 -12.09 -19.03
C ILE A 388 3.80 -13.43 -19.76
N ASP A 389 4.73 -13.77 -20.64
CA ASP A 389 4.70 -15.01 -21.41
C ASP A 389 4.75 -16.23 -20.47
N TYR A 390 5.67 -16.22 -19.49
CA TYR A 390 5.78 -17.27 -18.48
C TYR A 390 4.49 -17.42 -17.64
N MET A 391 3.85 -16.31 -17.28
CA MET A 391 2.60 -16.33 -16.52
C MET A 391 1.44 -16.87 -17.36
N GLU A 392 1.39 -16.54 -18.67
CA GLU A 392 0.40 -17.09 -19.62
C GLU A 392 0.53 -18.62 -19.73
N GLU A 393 1.78 -19.13 -19.86
CA GLU A 393 2.06 -20.57 -19.92
C GLU A 393 1.72 -21.31 -18.62
N ASN A 394 1.76 -20.61 -17.49
CA ASN A 394 1.51 -21.15 -16.16
C ASN A 394 0.17 -20.65 -15.55
N LYS A 395 -0.82 -20.35 -16.39
CA LYS A 395 -2.15 -19.98 -15.92
C LYS A 395 -2.82 -21.07 -15.08
N GLU A 396 -3.69 -20.62 -14.19
CA GLU A 396 -4.54 -21.51 -13.41
C GLU A 396 -5.49 -22.29 -14.31
N THR A 397 -5.55 -23.60 -14.11
CA THR A 397 -6.44 -24.52 -14.79
C THR A 397 -7.20 -25.38 -13.76
N ILE A 398 -8.11 -26.23 -14.22
CA ILE A 398 -8.80 -27.18 -13.33
C ILE A 398 -7.79 -28.12 -12.65
N HIS A 399 -6.68 -28.46 -13.33
CA HIS A 399 -5.68 -29.41 -12.83
C HIS A 399 -4.66 -28.79 -11.85
N ASN A 400 -4.43 -27.48 -11.93
CA ASN A 400 -3.49 -26.76 -11.06
C ASN A 400 -4.16 -25.66 -10.25
N ARG A 401 -5.43 -25.85 -9.88
CA ARG A 401 -6.25 -24.88 -9.13
C ARG A 401 -5.46 -24.32 -7.94
N PHE A 402 -5.49 -22.99 -7.79
CA PHE A 402 -4.74 -22.18 -6.81
C PHE A 402 -3.22 -22.15 -6.99
N LYS A 403 -2.64 -22.91 -7.92
CA LYS A 403 -1.19 -23.00 -8.11
C LYS A 403 -0.68 -22.23 -9.32
N GLY A 404 -1.55 -21.86 -10.26
CA GLY A 404 -1.22 -21.06 -11.43
C GLY A 404 -1.46 -19.55 -11.22
N PHE A 405 -1.28 -18.80 -12.30
CA PHE A 405 -1.61 -17.37 -12.34
C PHE A 405 -3.03 -17.16 -12.86
N LYS A 406 -3.71 -16.16 -12.33
CA LYS A 406 -5.05 -15.76 -12.76
C LYS A 406 -4.95 -14.71 -13.87
N ASP A 407 -5.96 -14.64 -14.74
CA ASP A 407 -6.00 -13.68 -15.86
C ASP A 407 -5.74 -12.25 -15.39
N PHE A 408 -6.39 -11.82 -14.31
CA PHE A 408 -6.23 -10.46 -13.81
C PHE A 408 -4.79 -10.17 -13.28
N GLU A 409 -4.03 -11.19 -12.87
CA GLU A 409 -2.63 -11.04 -12.44
C GLU A 409 -1.73 -10.84 -13.66
N VAL A 410 -1.95 -11.59 -14.73
CA VAL A 410 -1.27 -11.41 -16.02
C VAL A 410 -1.57 -10.02 -16.58
N ASP A 411 -2.85 -9.61 -16.58
CA ASP A 411 -3.27 -8.29 -17.04
C ASP A 411 -2.67 -7.15 -16.19
N LYS A 412 -2.43 -7.40 -14.90
CA LYS A 412 -1.74 -6.43 -14.04
C LYS A 412 -0.29 -6.19 -14.50
N VAL A 413 0.44 -7.26 -14.82
CA VAL A 413 1.83 -7.15 -15.30
C VAL A 413 1.85 -6.57 -16.72
N ARG A 414 0.86 -6.92 -17.57
CA ARG A 414 0.71 -6.32 -18.91
C ARG A 414 0.49 -4.81 -18.84
N ARG A 415 -0.42 -4.33 -17.98
CA ARG A 415 -0.60 -2.88 -17.76
C ARG A 415 0.64 -2.20 -17.22
N LEU A 416 1.43 -2.90 -16.39
CA LEU A 416 2.71 -2.36 -15.92
C LEU A 416 3.70 -2.22 -17.07
N TYR A 417 3.79 -3.22 -17.97
CA TYR A 417 4.62 -3.17 -19.17
C TYR A 417 4.19 -2.03 -20.10
N GLU A 418 2.89 -1.90 -20.38
CA GLU A 418 2.33 -0.82 -21.19
C GLU A 418 2.70 0.55 -20.60
N TRP A 419 2.46 0.74 -19.30
CA TRP A 419 2.80 1.98 -18.60
C TRP A 419 4.31 2.28 -18.63
N ALA A 420 5.16 1.29 -18.43
CA ALA A 420 6.61 1.46 -18.47
C ALA A 420 7.13 1.77 -19.87
N SER A 421 6.42 1.31 -20.91
CA SER A 421 6.74 1.56 -22.32
C SER A 421 6.30 2.94 -22.81
N GLU A 422 5.48 3.67 -22.05
CA GLU A 422 5.09 5.03 -22.40
C GLU A 422 6.28 6.00 -22.26
N PRO A 423 6.68 6.69 -23.31
CA PRO A 423 7.86 7.55 -23.26
C PRO A 423 7.66 8.76 -22.33
N LEU A 424 8.69 9.13 -21.62
CA LEU A 424 8.79 10.43 -21.00
C LEU A 424 9.10 11.51 -22.07
N ASN A 425 8.78 12.78 -21.78
CA ASN A 425 9.32 13.83 -22.63
C ASN A 425 10.83 13.95 -22.43
N THR A 426 11.54 14.35 -23.49
CA THR A 426 13.02 14.40 -23.53
C THR A 426 13.64 15.11 -22.33
N THR A 427 13.09 16.23 -21.90
CA THR A 427 13.63 17.00 -20.76
C THR A 427 13.46 16.24 -19.44
N GLN A 428 12.31 15.60 -19.23
CA GLN A 428 12.08 14.81 -18.02
C GLN A 428 12.97 13.58 -17.96
N GLU A 429 13.16 12.92 -19.10
CA GLU A 429 14.04 11.75 -19.22
C GLU A 429 15.49 12.11 -18.92
N LEU A 430 16.04 13.14 -19.59
CA LEU A 430 17.40 13.61 -19.36
C LEU A 430 17.65 13.99 -17.90
N THR A 431 16.74 14.74 -17.29
CA THR A 431 16.84 15.13 -15.88
C THR A 431 16.79 13.89 -14.96
N ALA A 432 15.93 12.93 -15.25
CA ALA A 432 15.80 11.72 -14.44
C ALA A 432 17.03 10.82 -14.58
N LYS A 433 17.60 10.64 -15.79
CA LYS A 433 18.84 9.88 -16.01
C LYS A 433 20.03 10.53 -15.28
N LYS A 434 20.20 11.85 -15.35
CA LYS A 434 21.21 12.57 -14.57
C LYS A 434 21.06 12.36 -13.07
N ASN A 435 19.83 12.43 -12.58
CA ASN A 435 19.56 12.24 -11.16
C ASN A 435 19.74 10.79 -10.72
N PHE A 436 19.52 9.81 -11.60
CA PHE A 436 19.84 8.41 -11.35
C PHE A 436 21.35 8.26 -11.05
N ASP A 437 22.20 8.74 -11.93
CA ASP A 437 23.66 8.69 -11.76
C ASP A 437 24.11 9.39 -10.47
N LEU A 438 23.68 10.64 -10.27
CA LEU A 438 24.03 11.44 -9.09
C LEU A 438 23.56 10.79 -7.78
N PHE A 439 22.36 10.20 -7.79
CA PHE A 439 21.80 9.56 -6.60
C PHE A 439 22.56 8.28 -6.27
N PHE A 440 22.73 7.37 -7.23
CA PHE A 440 23.30 6.07 -6.95
C PHE A 440 24.80 6.10 -6.67
N LYS A 441 25.56 7.05 -7.24
CA LYS A 441 26.96 7.32 -6.83
C LYS A 441 27.05 7.70 -5.34
N GLN A 442 26.20 8.61 -4.87
CA GLN A 442 26.17 8.98 -3.46
C GLN A 442 25.61 7.88 -2.57
N HIS A 443 24.59 7.15 -3.05
CA HIS A 443 23.99 6.02 -2.36
C HIS A 443 25.04 4.93 -2.08
N ASP A 444 25.81 4.53 -3.08
CA ASP A 444 26.81 3.47 -2.95
C ASP A 444 27.93 3.86 -1.98
N ILE A 445 28.43 5.12 -2.08
CA ILE A 445 29.42 5.63 -1.14
C ILE A 445 28.89 5.63 0.31
N ARG A 446 27.62 6.04 0.52
CA ARG A 446 27.04 6.14 1.87
C ARG A 446 26.74 4.80 2.50
N ARG A 447 26.52 3.78 1.68
CA ARG A 447 26.01 2.47 2.10
C ARG A 447 26.98 1.32 1.88
N ASP A 448 28.16 1.62 1.34
CA ASP A 448 29.16 0.61 0.95
C ASP A 448 28.57 -0.48 0.05
N THR A 449 27.89 -0.04 -1.00
CA THR A 449 27.25 -0.89 -2.02
C THR A 449 27.80 -0.58 -3.40
N ASP A 450 27.45 -1.41 -4.39
CA ASP A 450 27.86 -1.27 -5.78
C ASP A 450 26.73 -1.68 -6.71
N ILE A 451 26.14 -0.68 -7.38
CA ILE A 451 25.01 -0.88 -8.28
C ILE A 451 25.40 -1.73 -9.51
N GLN A 452 26.59 -1.52 -10.10
CA GLN A 452 27.02 -2.26 -11.29
C GLN A 452 27.27 -3.72 -10.99
N LYS A 453 27.82 -4.01 -9.80
CA LYS A 453 28.02 -5.38 -9.33
C LYS A 453 26.71 -6.09 -9.03
N THR A 454 25.73 -5.38 -8.47
CA THR A 454 24.44 -5.96 -8.06
C THR A 454 23.48 -6.11 -9.25
N PHE A 455 23.56 -5.19 -10.21
CA PHE A 455 22.71 -5.14 -11.40
C PHE A 455 23.56 -5.08 -12.69
N PRO A 456 24.29 -6.14 -13.05
CA PRO A 456 25.09 -6.13 -14.26
C PRO A 456 24.26 -5.89 -15.53
N GLU A 457 22.96 -6.17 -15.50
CA GLU A 457 22.03 -5.91 -16.61
C GLU A 457 21.80 -4.42 -16.86
N LEU A 458 22.10 -3.56 -15.87
CA LEU A 458 21.94 -2.09 -15.97
C LEU A 458 23.22 -1.36 -16.40
N ILE A 459 24.35 -2.06 -16.61
CA ILE A 459 25.65 -1.41 -16.87
C ILE A 459 25.55 -0.42 -18.05
N THR A 460 25.01 -0.84 -19.19
CA THR A 460 24.86 0.03 -20.36
C THR A 460 24.00 1.28 -20.06
N PHE A 461 22.91 1.09 -19.32
CA PHE A 461 22.05 2.21 -18.91
C PHE A 461 22.78 3.17 -17.94
N ILE A 462 23.57 2.62 -17.01
CA ILE A 462 24.38 3.43 -16.07
C ILE A 462 25.43 4.25 -16.83
N GLU A 463 26.13 3.62 -17.78
CA GLU A 463 27.12 4.31 -18.64
C GLU A 463 26.49 5.44 -19.46
N GLU A 464 25.29 5.24 -20.03
CA GLU A 464 24.52 6.29 -20.69
C GLU A 464 24.21 7.47 -19.74
N CYS A 465 23.80 7.18 -18.50
CA CYS A 465 23.52 8.20 -17.49
C CYS A 465 24.77 9.01 -17.11
N GLU A 466 25.94 8.36 -17.02
CA GLU A 466 27.22 8.99 -16.72
C GLU A 466 27.68 9.96 -17.83
N VAL A 467 27.52 9.55 -19.10
CA VAL A 467 27.86 10.41 -20.25
C VAL A 467 27.04 11.70 -20.22
N LEU A 468 25.72 11.59 -20.00
CA LEU A 468 24.83 12.75 -19.93
C LEU A 468 25.17 13.73 -18.79
N TYR A 469 25.82 13.26 -17.73
CA TYR A 469 26.30 14.12 -16.65
C TYR A 469 27.56 14.89 -17.03
N ASN A 470 28.46 14.25 -17.79
CA ASN A 470 29.78 14.82 -18.16
C ASN A 470 29.76 15.79 -19.37
N GLU A 471 28.64 15.85 -20.11
CA GLU A 471 28.48 16.76 -21.28
C GLU A 471 28.10 18.21 -20.89
N ARG A 472 28.59 18.71 -19.75
CA ARG A 472 28.41 20.12 -19.31
C ARG A 472 29.56 21.00 -19.69
#